data_a9d1ab953b4193e8f2366e339208a2af
#
_entry.id   a9d1ab953b4193e8f2366e339208a2af
#
_cell.length_a   1.000
_cell.length_b   1.000
_cell.length_c   1.000
_cell.angle_alpha   90.00
_cell.angle_beta   90.00
_cell.angle_gamma   90.00
#
_symmetry.space_group_name_H-M   'P 1'
#
loop_
_entity.id
_entity.type
_entity.pdbx_description
1 polymer ?
#
loop_
_entity_poly.entity_id
_entity_poly.type
_entity_poly.pdbx_seq_one_letter_code
_entity_poly.pdbx_strand_id
1 'polypeptide(L)'
;MPNISSNVSVWPTEPEGNPLEDWISSCHKLRNVLPEDVLVCPAHGIPFRGAHKRLDKLIEHHEKALKRLTEFCREPRLATEVYSVLFRRDINDRNRIMAVGESVAHLNCLKGRGIVSRRLNDAGQFTYKTRSSVPVSA
;
A
#
# COMPACT_ATOMS: atom_id res chain seq x y z
N MET A 1 -19.88 -4.49 -8.24
CA MET A 1 -18.90 -3.39 -8.45
C MET A 1 -17.63 -4.00 -8.98
N PRO A 2 -17.05 -3.51 -10.07
CA PRO A 2 -15.78 -4.03 -10.56
C PRO A 2 -14.72 -3.82 -9.48
N ASN A 3 -14.03 -4.91 -9.19
CA ASN A 3 -12.97 -4.97 -8.19
C ASN A 3 -11.69 -4.35 -8.80
N ILE A 4 -11.68 -3.04 -8.96
CA ILE A 4 -10.46 -2.34 -9.38
C ILE A 4 -9.64 -2.14 -8.12
N SER A 5 -8.81 -3.13 -7.81
CA SER A 5 -7.71 -2.95 -6.87
C SER A 5 -6.67 -2.06 -7.55
N SER A 6 -6.34 -0.95 -6.92
CA SER A 6 -5.19 -0.17 -7.34
C SER A 6 -3.92 -0.92 -6.96
N ASN A 7 -3.21 -1.44 -7.95
CA ASN A 7 -1.90 -2.04 -7.73
C ASN A 7 -0.88 -0.91 -7.72
N VAL A 8 -0.41 -0.54 -6.55
CA VAL A 8 0.63 0.48 -6.38
C VAL A 8 1.94 -0.21 -6.05
N SER A 9 2.90 -0.13 -6.96
CA SER A 9 4.19 -0.83 -6.86
C SER A 9 5.35 0.13 -7.04
N VAL A 10 6.48 -0.16 -6.39
CA VAL A 10 7.76 0.47 -6.74
C VAL A 10 8.32 -0.16 -8.01
N TRP A 11 9.05 0.63 -8.79
CA TRP A 11 9.83 0.12 -9.90
C TRP A 11 11.22 -0.34 -9.43
N PRO A 12 11.80 -1.39 -10.04
CA PRO A 12 13.14 -1.85 -9.68
C PRO A 12 14.23 -0.78 -9.84
N THR A 13 14.02 0.20 -10.72
CA THR A 13 14.92 1.35 -10.94
C THR A 13 14.77 2.44 -9.89
N GLU A 14 13.69 2.43 -9.12
CA GLU A 14 13.38 3.42 -8.07
C GLU A 14 12.93 2.73 -6.78
N PRO A 15 13.78 1.89 -6.18
CA PRO A 15 13.39 1.05 -5.03
C PRO A 15 13.10 1.86 -3.76
N GLU A 16 13.54 3.10 -3.68
CA GLU A 16 13.30 4.02 -2.56
C GLU A 16 12.05 4.91 -2.75
N GLY A 17 11.40 4.82 -3.90
CA GLY A 17 10.18 5.58 -4.18
C GLY A 17 9.05 5.28 -3.18
N ASN A 18 8.18 6.27 -2.97
CA ASN A 18 7.01 6.16 -2.09
C ASN A 18 5.69 6.35 -2.86
N PRO A 19 5.43 5.52 -3.89
CA PRO A 19 4.27 5.70 -4.75
C PRO A 19 2.94 5.51 -4.03
N LEU A 20 2.91 4.76 -2.92
CA LEU A 20 1.67 4.57 -2.17
C LEU A 20 1.25 5.84 -1.43
N GLU A 21 2.18 6.56 -0.82
CA GLU A 21 1.88 7.86 -0.18
C GLU A 21 1.42 8.88 -1.22
N ASP A 22 2.09 8.92 -2.38
CA ASP A 22 1.70 9.79 -3.50
C ASP A 22 0.29 9.46 -4.00
N TRP A 23 -0.04 8.18 -4.11
CA TRP A 23 -1.38 7.71 -4.47
C TRP A 23 -2.44 8.14 -3.46
N ILE A 24 -2.20 7.89 -2.17
CA ILE A 24 -3.13 8.27 -1.09
C ILE A 24 -3.33 9.79 -1.09
N SER A 25 -2.24 10.55 -1.17
CA SER A 25 -2.29 12.02 -1.24
C SER A 25 -3.07 12.52 -2.46
N SER A 26 -2.90 11.87 -3.61
CA SER A 26 -3.65 12.19 -4.84
C SER A 26 -5.13 11.89 -4.68
N CYS A 27 -5.50 10.78 -4.03
CA CYS A 27 -6.90 10.47 -3.74
C CYS A 27 -7.55 11.54 -2.84
N HIS A 28 -6.86 11.99 -1.79
CA HIS A 28 -7.32 13.08 -0.93
C HIS A 28 -7.49 14.39 -1.72
N LYS A 29 -6.51 14.74 -2.54
CA LYS A 29 -6.54 15.94 -3.38
C LYS A 29 -7.74 15.92 -4.33
N LEU A 30 -7.94 14.81 -5.05
CA LEU A 30 -9.08 14.65 -5.96
C LEU A 30 -10.42 14.75 -5.23
N ARG A 31 -10.53 14.10 -4.08
CA ARG A 31 -11.74 14.17 -3.25
C ARG A 31 -12.10 15.61 -2.85
N ASN A 32 -11.10 16.44 -2.59
CA ASN A 32 -11.31 17.82 -2.17
C ASN A 32 -11.68 18.77 -3.32
N VAL A 33 -11.30 18.45 -4.56
CA VAL A 33 -11.53 19.34 -5.72
C VAL A 33 -12.68 18.88 -6.61
N LEU A 34 -13.07 17.61 -6.59
CA LEU A 34 -14.16 17.10 -7.42
C LEU A 34 -15.51 17.36 -6.79
N PRO A 35 -16.54 17.76 -7.57
CA PRO A 35 -17.92 17.74 -7.12
C PRO A 35 -18.39 16.33 -6.76
N GLU A 36 -19.26 16.20 -5.76
CA GLU A 36 -19.76 14.89 -5.32
C GLU A 36 -20.55 14.15 -6.40
N ASP A 37 -21.29 14.89 -7.22
CA ASP A 37 -22.18 14.38 -8.27
C ASP A 37 -21.51 14.19 -9.63
N VAL A 38 -20.18 14.39 -9.71
CA VAL A 38 -19.44 14.24 -10.98
C VAL A 38 -19.60 12.83 -11.57
N LEU A 39 -19.77 12.76 -12.89
CA LEU A 39 -19.76 11.48 -13.61
C LEU A 39 -18.33 11.06 -13.83
N VAL A 40 -17.96 9.90 -13.30
CA VAL A 40 -16.64 9.28 -13.48
C VAL A 40 -16.69 8.31 -14.65
N CYS A 41 -15.83 8.53 -15.64
CA CYS A 41 -15.62 7.61 -16.76
C CYS A 41 -14.28 6.91 -16.61
N PRO A 42 -14.22 5.70 -16.00
CA PRO A 42 -12.98 5.01 -15.76
C PRO A 42 -12.39 4.45 -17.06
N ALA A 43 -11.07 4.28 -17.10
CA ALA A 43 -10.40 3.61 -18.22
C ALA A 43 -10.87 2.15 -18.41
N HIS A 44 -11.29 1.52 -17.32
CA HIS A 44 -11.84 0.15 -17.32
C HIS A 44 -13.09 0.10 -16.46
N GLY A 45 -14.16 -0.47 -17.01
CA GLY A 45 -15.46 -0.59 -16.36
C GLY A 45 -16.50 0.41 -16.89
N ILE A 46 -17.65 0.46 -16.22
CA ILE A 46 -18.77 1.33 -16.60
C ILE A 46 -18.67 2.69 -15.89
N PRO A 47 -19.18 3.77 -16.54
CA PRO A 47 -19.30 5.07 -15.88
C PRO A 47 -20.15 4.98 -14.61
N PHE A 48 -19.79 5.78 -13.59
CA PHE A 48 -20.50 5.79 -12.30
C PHE A 48 -20.49 7.17 -11.67
N ARG A 49 -21.38 7.38 -10.70
CA ARG A 49 -21.37 8.53 -9.79
C ARG A 49 -20.97 8.12 -8.39
N GLY A 50 -20.61 9.08 -7.56
CA GLY A 50 -20.14 8.84 -6.19
C GLY A 50 -18.62 8.75 -6.09
N ALA A 51 -17.94 9.69 -6.75
CA ALA A 51 -16.47 9.80 -6.75
C ALA A 51 -15.89 9.86 -5.33
N HIS A 52 -16.47 10.66 -4.43
CA HIS A 52 -16.02 10.79 -3.05
C HIS A 52 -16.05 9.44 -2.32
N LYS A 53 -17.17 8.74 -2.38
CA LYS A 53 -17.31 7.41 -1.75
C LYS A 53 -16.32 6.40 -2.31
N ARG A 54 -16.00 6.49 -3.61
CA ARG A 54 -15.00 5.61 -4.24
C ARG A 54 -13.59 5.93 -3.76
N LEU A 55 -13.23 7.21 -3.71
CA LEU A 55 -11.93 7.67 -3.23
C LEU A 55 -11.73 7.32 -1.76
N ASP A 56 -12.74 7.55 -0.90
CA ASP A 56 -12.70 7.18 0.51
C ASP A 56 -12.45 5.68 0.70
N LYS A 57 -13.11 4.82 -0.08
CA LYS A 57 -12.88 3.37 -0.05
C LYS A 57 -11.48 2.97 -0.50
N LEU A 58 -10.90 3.65 -1.49
CA LEU A 58 -9.53 3.39 -1.94
C LEU A 58 -8.52 3.75 -0.86
N ILE A 59 -8.68 4.92 -0.24
CA ILE A 59 -7.84 5.35 0.88
C ILE A 59 -7.96 4.37 2.05
N GLU A 60 -9.18 4.06 2.47
CA GLU A 60 -9.44 3.15 3.58
C GLU A 60 -8.85 1.75 3.36
N HIS A 61 -8.90 1.25 2.13
CA HIS A 61 -8.32 -0.04 1.77
C HIS A 61 -6.81 -0.08 2.06
N HIS A 62 -6.07 0.93 1.60
CA HIS A 62 -4.64 1.03 1.83
C HIS A 62 -4.29 1.31 3.29
N GLU A 63 -5.02 2.19 3.96
CA GLU A 63 -4.79 2.46 5.40
C GLU A 63 -5.01 1.21 6.26
N LYS A 64 -6.02 0.40 5.96
CA LYS A 64 -6.22 -0.90 6.62
C LYS A 64 -5.06 -1.87 6.36
N ALA A 65 -4.54 -1.91 5.14
CA ALA A 65 -3.38 -2.72 4.81
C ALA A 65 -2.12 -2.26 5.56
N LEU A 66 -1.86 -0.95 5.59
CA LEU A 66 -0.76 -0.36 6.34
C LEU A 66 -0.84 -0.66 7.84
N LYS A 67 -2.06 -0.60 8.41
CA LYS A 67 -2.28 -0.95 9.82
C LYS A 67 -1.95 -2.43 10.09
N ARG A 68 -2.41 -3.35 9.25
CA ARG A 68 -2.07 -4.78 9.40
C ARG A 68 -0.56 -5.01 9.29
N LEU A 69 0.12 -4.35 8.36
CA LEU A 69 1.58 -4.44 8.22
C LEU A 69 2.32 -3.89 9.44
N THR A 70 1.86 -2.78 10.00
CA THR A 70 2.43 -2.22 11.23
C THR A 70 2.43 -3.25 12.35
N GLU A 71 1.33 -3.99 12.54
CA GLU A 71 1.27 -5.04 13.56
C GLU A 71 2.12 -6.26 13.18
N PHE A 72 2.12 -6.67 11.92
CA PHE A 72 2.92 -7.81 11.46
C PHE A 72 4.43 -7.56 11.57
N CYS A 73 4.87 -6.32 11.37
CA CYS A 73 6.26 -5.89 11.47
C CYS A 73 6.72 -5.58 12.91
N ARG A 74 5.94 -5.94 13.95
CA ARG A 74 6.43 -5.88 15.34
C ARG A 74 7.71 -6.71 15.52
N GLU A 75 7.79 -7.84 14.84
CA GLU A 75 9.03 -8.57 14.61
C GLU A 75 9.65 -8.17 13.26
N PRO A 76 10.98 -8.23 13.11
CA PRO A 76 11.63 -7.93 11.83
C PRO A 76 11.12 -8.83 10.71
N ARG A 77 10.75 -8.25 9.55
CA ARG A 77 10.20 -8.97 8.39
C ARG A 77 10.93 -8.60 7.11
N LEU A 78 11.09 -9.58 6.23
CA LEU A 78 11.47 -9.36 4.84
C LEU A 78 10.27 -8.89 4.01
N ALA A 79 10.52 -8.16 2.92
CA ALA A 79 9.44 -7.76 2.00
C ALA A 79 8.67 -8.97 1.42
N THR A 80 9.33 -10.11 1.26
CA THR A 80 8.72 -11.35 0.78
C THR A 80 7.85 -12.07 1.81
N GLU A 81 7.98 -11.75 3.10
CA GLU A 81 7.16 -12.35 4.15
C GLU A 81 5.81 -11.65 4.33
N VAL A 82 5.69 -10.39 3.88
CA VAL A 82 4.47 -9.60 4.07
C VAL A 82 3.35 -9.95 3.08
N TYR A 83 3.58 -10.85 2.15
CA TYR A 83 2.58 -11.31 1.17
C TYR A 83 1.30 -11.80 1.84
N SER A 84 1.42 -12.60 2.89
CA SER A 84 0.27 -13.17 3.62
C SER A 84 -0.63 -12.10 4.25
N VAL A 85 -0.10 -10.92 4.52
CA VAL A 85 -0.83 -9.80 5.10
C VAL A 85 -1.49 -8.93 4.03
N LEU A 86 -0.82 -8.77 2.87
CA LEU A 86 -1.28 -7.90 1.79
C LEU A 86 -2.24 -8.61 0.83
N PHE A 87 -1.98 -9.87 0.52
CA PHE A 87 -2.69 -10.60 -0.53
C PHE A 87 -3.48 -11.78 0.02
N ARG A 88 -4.71 -11.93 -0.48
CA ARG A 88 -5.57 -13.09 -0.18
C ARG A 88 -5.33 -14.28 -1.12
N ARG A 89 -4.59 -14.04 -2.21
CA ARG A 89 -4.25 -15.05 -3.23
C ARG A 89 -2.85 -15.57 -3.01
N ASP A 90 -2.60 -16.78 -3.45
CA ASP A 90 -1.27 -17.37 -3.43
C ASP A 90 -0.31 -16.60 -4.35
N ILE A 91 0.91 -16.40 -3.87
CA ILE A 91 1.99 -15.79 -4.64
C ILE A 91 2.78 -16.90 -5.31
N ASN A 92 2.83 -16.86 -6.64
CA ASN A 92 3.54 -17.79 -7.49
C ASN A 92 4.50 -17.04 -8.44
N ASP A 93 5.24 -17.75 -9.28
CA ASP A 93 6.26 -17.14 -10.14
C ASP A 93 5.69 -16.10 -11.12
N ARG A 94 4.43 -16.22 -11.52
CA ARG A 94 3.79 -15.29 -12.48
C ARG A 94 3.46 -13.94 -11.86
N ASN A 95 3.14 -13.90 -10.57
CA ASN A 95 2.71 -12.67 -9.88
C ASN A 95 3.73 -12.17 -8.84
N ARG A 96 4.84 -12.89 -8.65
CA ARG A 96 5.84 -12.58 -7.62
C ARG A 96 6.44 -11.18 -7.77
N ILE A 97 6.82 -10.78 -8.98
CA ILE A 97 7.45 -9.47 -9.22
C ILE A 97 6.50 -8.34 -8.81
N MET A 98 5.22 -8.44 -9.17
CA MET A 98 4.22 -7.45 -8.78
C MET A 98 3.96 -7.47 -7.28
N ALA A 99 3.90 -8.64 -6.68
CA ALA A 99 3.71 -8.78 -5.24
C ALA A 99 4.89 -8.20 -4.44
N VAL A 100 6.12 -8.41 -4.90
CA VAL A 100 7.30 -7.76 -4.29
C VAL A 100 7.21 -6.24 -4.41
N GLY A 101 6.90 -5.73 -5.60
CA GLY A 101 6.78 -4.29 -5.83
C GLY A 101 5.73 -3.63 -4.94
N GLU A 102 4.55 -4.26 -4.79
CA GLU A 102 3.50 -3.78 -3.87
C GLU A 102 3.93 -3.88 -2.40
N SER A 103 4.60 -4.96 -2.01
CA SER A 103 5.10 -5.14 -0.64
C SER A 103 6.09 -4.03 -0.27
N VAL A 104 7.05 -3.75 -1.16
CA VAL A 104 8.03 -2.68 -0.96
C VAL A 104 7.35 -1.30 -0.94
N ALA A 105 6.36 -1.05 -1.80
CA ALA A 105 5.61 0.20 -1.80
C ALA A 105 4.92 0.47 -0.46
N HIS A 106 4.28 -0.55 0.13
CA HIS A 106 3.64 -0.44 1.44
C HIS A 106 4.67 -0.23 2.56
N LEU A 107 5.77 -0.98 2.55
CA LEU A 107 6.84 -0.85 3.53
C LEU A 107 7.57 0.51 3.43
N ASN A 108 7.79 1.03 2.22
CA ASN A 108 8.35 2.37 2.01
C ASN A 108 7.40 3.46 2.52
N CYS A 109 6.09 3.28 2.36
CA CYS A 109 5.08 4.18 2.92
C CYS A 109 5.19 4.23 4.45
N LEU A 110 5.22 3.08 5.12
CA LEU A 110 5.40 3.02 6.57
C LEU A 110 6.76 3.59 7.02
N LYS A 111 7.82 3.35 6.26
CA LYS A 111 9.14 3.92 6.51
C LYS A 111 9.12 5.45 6.38
N GLY A 112 8.52 5.98 5.32
CA GLY A 112 8.36 7.42 5.10
C GLY A 112 7.55 8.12 6.19
N ARG A 113 6.55 7.45 6.74
CA ARG A 113 5.75 7.92 7.89
C ARG A 113 6.46 7.76 9.24
N GLY A 114 7.68 7.20 9.27
CA GLY A 114 8.43 6.97 10.50
C GLY A 114 7.89 5.84 11.39
N ILE A 115 6.98 5.00 10.87
CA ILE A 115 6.34 3.90 11.60
C ILE A 115 7.26 2.67 11.67
N VAL A 116 7.92 2.32 10.56
CA VAL A 116 8.90 1.23 10.52
C VAL A 116 10.31 1.75 10.30
N SER A 117 11.29 1.02 10.81
CA SER A 117 12.71 1.17 10.48
C SER A 117 13.14 0.02 9.56
N ARG A 118 14.12 0.30 8.70
CA ARG A 118 14.72 -0.69 7.80
C ARG A 118 16.17 -0.91 8.16
N ARG A 119 16.62 -2.16 8.20
CA ARG A 119 18.00 -2.53 8.47
C ARG A 119 18.43 -3.68 7.57
N LEU A 120 19.72 -3.80 7.28
CA LEU A 120 20.29 -4.99 6.66
C LEU A 120 20.48 -6.06 7.75
N ASN A 121 20.13 -7.31 7.40
CA ASN A 121 20.48 -8.48 8.20
C ASN A 121 21.87 -9.02 7.78
N ASP A 122 22.33 -10.06 8.45
CA ASP A 122 23.65 -10.68 8.18
C ASP A 122 23.76 -11.30 6.77
N ALA A 123 22.62 -11.59 6.13
CA ALA A 123 22.56 -12.06 4.75
C ALA A 123 22.52 -10.92 3.72
N GLY A 124 22.63 -9.66 4.15
CA GLY A 124 22.58 -8.51 3.26
C GLY A 124 21.18 -8.17 2.74
N GLN A 125 20.12 -8.68 3.39
CA GLN A 125 18.73 -8.42 3.01
C GLN A 125 18.14 -7.35 3.90
N PHE A 126 17.27 -6.51 3.35
CA PHE A 126 16.50 -5.53 4.12
C PHE A 126 15.41 -6.20 4.94
N THR A 127 15.42 -5.92 6.24
CA THR A 127 14.34 -6.22 7.17
C THR A 127 13.66 -4.95 7.64
N TYR A 128 12.36 -5.04 7.90
CA TYR A 128 11.52 -3.94 8.33
C TYR A 128 10.93 -4.26 9.70
N LYS A 129 11.05 -3.33 10.63
CA LYS A 129 10.54 -3.49 12.00
C LYS A 129 9.80 -2.23 12.44
N THR A 130 8.61 -2.41 13.00
CA THR A 130 7.84 -1.32 13.61
C THR A 130 8.59 -0.76 14.81
N ARG A 131 8.68 0.56 14.87
CA ARG A 131 9.38 1.25 15.95
C ARG A 131 8.65 1.03 17.28
N SER A 132 9.41 0.88 18.36
CA SER A 132 8.85 0.67 19.71
C SER A 132 7.99 1.83 20.21
N SER A 133 8.22 3.06 19.68
CA SER A 133 7.39 4.24 19.95
C SER A 133 5.98 4.18 19.38
N VAL A 134 5.71 3.26 18.42
CA VAL A 134 4.39 3.11 17.81
C VAL A 134 3.52 2.24 18.73
N PRO A 135 2.38 2.75 19.23
CA PRO A 135 1.52 2.00 20.14
C PRO A 135 0.95 0.74 19.48
N VAL A 136 0.68 -0.28 20.29
CA VAL A 136 -0.01 -1.49 19.82
C VAL A 136 -1.46 -1.13 19.53
N SER A 137 -1.97 -1.58 18.36
CA SER A 137 -3.37 -1.38 18.04
C SER A 137 -4.28 -2.15 18.99
N ALA A 138 -5.24 -1.45 19.53
CA ALA A 138 -6.29 -2.06 20.35
C ALA A 138 -7.23 -2.91 19.49
#